data_2f027ae730fa8311c20450be36aae7a1
#
_entry.id   2f027ae730fa8311c20450be36aae7a1
#
_cell.length_a   1.000
_cell.length_b   1.000
_cell.length_c   1.000
_cell.angle_alpha   90.00
_cell.angle_beta   90.00
_cell.angle_gamma   90.00
#
_symmetry.space_group_name_H-M   'P 1'
#
loop_
_entity.id
_entity.type
_entity.pdbx_description
1 polymer ?
#
loop_
_entity_poly.entity_id
_entity_poly.type
_entity_poly.pdbx_seq_one_letter_code
_entity_poly.pdbx_strand_id
1 'polypeptide(L)'
;MRSILFVFALLTSSSALAAEDCRALYQEHVKTDLALSYEEFDQTDGKGFRVLAAKECEKEAADLIEEYIRATKSTKSSLRWHIAQLRATAGDTPEAIRYAKSVLAETEDFSKSPLRWNDYVLATIAFLEKDKPALVLHRDKVAEAREAHFGNDLNLKLLDSLVKYFDRDYKYATSHIGQ
;
A
#
# COMPACT_ATOMS: atom_id res chain seq x y z
N MET A 1 -58.86 -2.25 -6.28
CA MET A 1 -57.54 -2.44 -6.93
C MET A 1 -56.67 -1.27 -6.56
N ARG A 2 -55.65 -1.50 -5.66
CA ARG A 2 -54.70 -0.46 -5.24
C ARG A 2 -53.39 -0.75 -5.94
N SER A 3 -53.01 0.16 -6.86
CA SER A 3 -51.71 0.14 -7.54
C SER A 3 -50.60 0.53 -6.56
N ILE A 4 -49.65 -0.37 -6.31
CA ILE A 4 -48.42 -0.08 -5.55
C ILE A 4 -47.39 0.39 -6.58
N LEU A 5 -47.04 1.69 -6.52
CA LEU A 5 -45.90 2.23 -7.25
C LEU A 5 -44.62 1.83 -6.50
N PHE A 6 -43.79 1.01 -7.13
CA PHE A 6 -42.41 0.76 -6.69
C PHE A 6 -41.53 1.95 -7.10
N VAL A 7 -41.08 2.71 -6.12
CA VAL A 7 -40.01 3.70 -6.30
C VAL A 7 -38.69 2.98 -6.22
N PHE A 8 -38.04 2.74 -7.37
CA PHE A 8 -36.64 2.33 -7.43
C PHE A 8 -35.77 3.57 -7.18
N ALA A 9 -35.19 3.68 -5.99
CA ALA A 9 -34.22 4.71 -5.69
C ALA A 9 -32.87 4.37 -6.35
N LEU A 10 -32.39 5.25 -7.25
CA LEU A 10 -31.05 5.20 -7.84
C LEU A 10 -29.99 5.55 -6.79
N LEU A 11 -29.29 4.53 -6.29
CA LEU A 11 -28.11 4.65 -5.39
C LEU A 11 -26.80 4.39 -6.15
N THR A 12 -26.59 4.94 -7.34
CA THR A 12 -25.41 4.64 -8.17
C THR A 12 -24.51 5.83 -8.52
N SER A 13 -24.70 7.01 -7.94
CA SER A 13 -24.02 8.21 -8.46
C SER A 13 -22.70 8.61 -7.78
N SER A 14 -22.47 8.30 -6.49
CA SER A 14 -21.29 8.81 -5.78
C SER A 14 -19.99 8.07 -6.12
N SER A 15 -20.01 6.76 -6.24
CA SER A 15 -18.79 5.97 -6.54
C SER A 15 -18.31 6.13 -7.98
N ALA A 16 -19.22 6.36 -8.93
CA ALA A 16 -18.85 6.60 -10.33
C ALA A 16 -18.19 7.97 -10.52
N LEU A 17 -18.65 9.01 -9.83
CA LEU A 17 -18.06 10.35 -9.85
C LEU A 17 -16.66 10.34 -9.23
N ALA A 18 -16.46 9.69 -8.08
CA ALA A 18 -15.15 9.58 -7.43
C ALA A 18 -14.12 8.81 -8.30
N ALA A 19 -14.54 7.76 -8.99
CA ALA A 19 -13.67 7.02 -9.91
C ALA A 19 -13.30 7.83 -11.15
N GLU A 20 -14.20 8.68 -11.66
CA GLU A 20 -13.94 9.59 -12.78
C GLU A 20 -12.95 10.69 -12.36
N ASP A 21 -13.08 11.24 -11.16
CA ASP A 21 -12.15 12.21 -10.59
C ASP A 21 -10.73 11.63 -10.42
N CYS A 22 -10.59 10.41 -9.91
CA CYS A 22 -9.30 9.73 -9.78
C CYS A 22 -8.64 9.51 -11.14
N ARG A 23 -9.42 9.09 -12.13
CA ARG A 23 -8.92 8.89 -13.49
C ARG A 23 -8.46 10.19 -14.15
N ALA A 24 -9.21 11.28 -13.98
CA ALA A 24 -8.84 12.59 -14.51
C ALA A 24 -7.54 13.09 -13.87
N LEU A 25 -7.42 12.97 -12.55
CA LEU A 25 -6.22 13.32 -11.81
C LEU A 25 -5.00 12.48 -12.27
N TYR A 26 -5.15 11.17 -12.42
CA TYR A 26 -4.10 10.31 -12.97
C TYR A 26 -3.64 10.78 -14.35
N GLN A 27 -4.57 11.10 -15.26
CA GLN A 27 -4.25 11.56 -16.61
C GLN A 27 -3.48 12.90 -16.62
N GLU A 28 -3.71 13.76 -15.64
CA GLU A 28 -2.94 14.99 -15.44
C GLU A 28 -1.52 14.67 -14.99
N HIS A 29 -1.38 13.87 -13.92
CA HIS A 29 -0.09 13.55 -13.30
C HIS A 29 0.81 12.68 -14.19
N VAL A 30 0.26 11.80 -15.01
CA VAL A 30 1.04 11.07 -16.03
C VAL A 30 1.76 12.02 -17.00
N LYS A 31 1.16 13.17 -17.32
CA LYS A 31 1.78 14.13 -18.26
C LYS A 31 2.89 14.96 -17.63
N THR A 32 2.83 15.17 -16.33
CA THR A 32 3.71 16.12 -15.64
C THR A 32 4.77 15.42 -14.77
N ASP A 33 4.44 14.30 -14.14
CA ASP A 33 5.24 13.79 -13.03
C ASP A 33 6.26 12.72 -13.44
N LEU A 34 6.16 12.17 -14.65
CA LEU A 34 7.13 11.18 -15.12
C LEU A 34 8.54 11.76 -15.35
N ALA A 35 8.67 13.09 -15.40
CA ALA A 35 9.95 13.80 -15.50
C ALA A 35 10.51 14.26 -14.14
N LEU A 36 9.77 14.05 -13.04
CA LEU A 36 10.24 14.42 -11.71
C LEU A 36 11.44 13.57 -11.29
N SER A 37 12.32 14.14 -10.47
CA SER A 37 13.35 13.35 -9.78
C SER A 37 12.71 12.33 -8.84
N TYR A 38 13.46 11.29 -8.47
CA TYR A 38 12.97 10.30 -7.47
C TYR A 38 12.57 10.99 -6.15
N GLU A 39 13.34 11.97 -5.70
CA GLU A 39 13.07 12.73 -4.48
C GLU A 39 11.72 13.44 -4.56
N GLU A 40 11.45 14.11 -5.68
CA GLU A 40 10.18 14.81 -5.88
C GLU A 40 9.01 13.86 -6.06
N PHE A 41 9.22 12.76 -6.82
CA PHE A 41 8.14 11.81 -7.13
C PHE A 41 7.73 10.97 -5.92
N ASP A 42 8.71 10.51 -5.12
CA ASP A 42 8.48 9.51 -4.06
C ASP A 42 8.61 10.08 -2.64
N GLN A 43 9.48 11.07 -2.40
CA GLN A 43 9.82 11.52 -1.06
C GLN A 43 9.20 12.86 -0.67
N THR A 44 8.60 13.59 -1.61
CA THR A 44 8.06 14.94 -1.35
C THR A 44 6.55 14.88 -1.21
N ASP A 45 6.04 15.34 -0.06
CA ASP A 45 4.61 15.47 0.16
C ASP A 45 3.98 16.46 -0.84
N GLY A 46 2.78 16.13 -1.32
CA GLY A 46 2.07 16.94 -2.31
C GLY A 46 2.64 16.89 -3.72
N LYS A 47 3.56 15.95 -4.02
CA LYS A 47 4.09 15.69 -5.36
C LYS A 47 3.97 14.21 -5.74
N GLY A 48 4.11 13.93 -7.03
CA GLY A 48 4.09 12.57 -7.58
C GLY A 48 2.85 11.79 -7.18
N PHE A 49 3.00 10.50 -6.97
CA PHE A 49 1.87 9.61 -6.62
C PHE A 49 1.17 9.97 -5.30
N ARG A 50 1.85 10.71 -4.39
CA ARG A 50 1.30 11.07 -3.08
C ARG A 50 0.09 11.98 -3.19
N VAL A 51 -0.01 12.79 -4.26
CA VAL A 51 -1.19 13.62 -4.54
C VAL A 51 -2.43 12.75 -4.75
N LEU A 52 -2.30 11.67 -5.52
CA LEU A 52 -3.39 10.74 -5.78
C LEU A 52 -3.73 9.94 -4.51
N ALA A 53 -2.72 9.43 -3.81
CA ALA A 53 -2.90 8.69 -2.57
C ALA A 53 -3.61 9.53 -1.49
N ALA A 54 -3.28 10.81 -1.35
CA ALA A 54 -3.94 11.72 -0.41
C ALA A 54 -5.41 11.99 -0.74
N LYS A 55 -5.84 11.70 -1.97
CA LYS A 55 -7.24 11.78 -2.43
C LYS A 55 -7.94 10.42 -2.46
N GLU A 56 -7.36 9.42 -1.83
CA GLU A 56 -7.87 8.03 -1.80
C GLU A 56 -7.99 7.40 -3.20
N CYS A 57 -7.17 7.85 -4.15
CA CYS A 57 -7.06 7.29 -5.50
C CYS A 57 -5.93 6.24 -5.54
N GLU A 58 -6.00 5.24 -4.67
CA GLU A 58 -4.91 4.29 -4.43
C GLU A 58 -4.53 3.48 -5.67
N LYS A 59 -5.53 3.07 -6.44
CA LYS A 59 -5.29 2.32 -7.68
C LYS A 59 -4.53 3.15 -8.69
N GLU A 60 -4.98 4.36 -8.94
CA GLU A 60 -4.39 5.30 -9.86
C GLU A 60 -3.00 5.78 -9.38
N ALA A 61 -2.80 5.91 -8.07
CA ALA A 61 -1.50 6.20 -7.48
C ALA A 61 -0.51 5.05 -7.75
N ALA A 62 -0.93 3.81 -7.62
CA ALA A 62 -0.11 2.64 -7.96
C ALA A 62 0.20 2.59 -9.46
N ASP A 63 -0.80 2.84 -10.32
CA ASP A 63 -0.63 2.90 -11.77
C ASP A 63 0.39 3.98 -12.16
N LEU A 64 0.35 5.16 -11.51
CA LEU A 64 1.31 6.24 -11.78
C LEU A 64 2.74 5.86 -11.39
N ILE A 65 2.94 5.12 -10.29
CA ILE A 65 4.27 4.61 -9.94
C ILE A 65 4.77 3.60 -10.98
N GLU A 66 3.90 2.73 -11.51
CA GLU A 66 4.27 1.79 -12.57
C GLU A 66 4.71 2.52 -13.85
N GLU A 67 4.00 3.59 -14.25
CA GLU A 67 4.41 4.44 -15.38
C GLU A 67 5.76 5.11 -15.12
N TYR A 68 5.96 5.65 -13.93
CA TYR A 68 7.22 6.29 -13.54
C TYR A 68 8.39 5.28 -13.60
N ILE A 69 8.22 4.06 -13.07
CA ILE A 69 9.23 3.01 -13.17
C ILE A 69 9.55 2.67 -14.63
N ARG A 70 8.53 2.58 -15.50
CA ARG A 70 8.72 2.31 -16.93
C ARG A 70 9.47 3.42 -17.66
N ALA A 71 9.09 4.68 -17.39
CA ALA A 71 9.68 5.86 -18.01
C ALA A 71 11.15 6.08 -17.59
N THR A 72 11.44 5.94 -16.29
CA THR A 72 12.76 6.23 -15.70
C THR A 72 13.69 5.03 -15.65
N LYS A 73 13.17 3.81 -15.91
CA LYS A 73 13.89 2.52 -15.70
C LYS A 73 14.36 2.36 -14.25
N SER A 74 13.62 2.93 -13.29
CA SER A 74 13.99 2.89 -11.88
C SER A 74 14.01 1.46 -11.33
N THR A 75 15.07 1.14 -10.60
CA THR A 75 15.22 -0.15 -9.88
C THR A 75 14.90 -0.04 -8.40
N LYS A 76 14.45 1.12 -7.92
CA LYS A 76 14.17 1.39 -6.51
C LYS A 76 13.10 0.42 -5.97
N SER A 77 13.45 -0.36 -4.94
CA SER A 77 12.51 -1.27 -4.27
C SER A 77 11.41 -0.54 -3.52
N SER A 78 11.69 0.67 -3.01
CA SER A 78 10.69 1.54 -2.35
C SER A 78 9.48 1.83 -3.25
N LEU A 79 9.70 2.13 -4.53
CA LEU A 79 8.59 2.34 -5.48
C LEU A 79 7.70 1.11 -5.61
N ARG A 80 8.31 -0.09 -5.76
CA ARG A 80 7.55 -1.33 -5.82
C ARG A 80 6.83 -1.65 -4.51
N TRP A 81 7.44 -1.27 -3.37
CA TRP A 81 6.81 -1.42 -2.08
C TRP A 81 5.58 -0.50 -1.93
N HIS A 82 5.68 0.76 -2.37
CA HIS A 82 4.53 1.67 -2.39
C HIS A 82 3.40 1.16 -3.30
N ILE A 83 3.73 0.55 -4.47
CA ILE A 83 2.72 -0.12 -5.29
C ILE A 83 2.03 -1.23 -4.48
N ALA A 84 2.78 -2.09 -3.79
CA ALA A 84 2.21 -3.17 -2.99
C ALA A 84 1.24 -2.64 -1.93
N GLN A 85 1.62 -1.59 -1.20
CA GLN A 85 0.78 -0.98 -0.18
C GLN A 85 -0.48 -0.34 -0.76
N LEU A 86 -0.36 0.40 -1.85
CA LEU A 86 -1.49 1.04 -2.53
C LEU A 86 -2.46 0.01 -3.11
N ARG A 87 -1.95 -1.05 -3.76
CA ARG A 87 -2.78 -2.17 -4.25
C ARG A 87 -3.50 -2.88 -3.11
N ALA A 88 -2.82 -3.12 -1.97
CA ALA A 88 -3.44 -3.69 -0.78
C ALA A 88 -4.55 -2.80 -0.21
N THR A 89 -4.33 -1.48 -0.15
CA THR A 89 -5.32 -0.50 0.30
C THR A 89 -6.52 -0.43 -0.63
N ALA A 90 -6.29 -0.56 -1.94
CA ALA A 90 -7.34 -0.63 -2.96
C ALA A 90 -8.09 -1.98 -3.00
N GLY A 91 -7.66 -2.99 -2.21
CA GLY A 91 -8.25 -4.33 -2.19
C GLY A 91 -7.78 -5.24 -3.33
N ASP A 92 -6.78 -4.82 -4.12
CA ASP A 92 -6.18 -5.63 -5.18
C ASP A 92 -5.09 -6.55 -4.59
N THR A 93 -5.55 -7.54 -3.82
CA THR A 93 -4.68 -8.45 -3.08
C THR A 93 -3.68 -9.22 -3.96
N PRO A 94 -4.03 -9.76 -5.15
CA PRO A 94 -3.07 -10.47 -5.99
C PRO A 94 -1.89 -9.60 -6.42
N GLU A 95 -2.16 -8.37 -6.89
CA GLU A 95 -1.11 -7.44 -7.31
C GLU A 95 -0.30 -6.94 -6.11
N ALA A 96 -0.94 -6.66 -4.97
CA ALA A 96 -0.25 -6.31 -3.74
C ALA A 96 0.79 -7.37 -3.34
N ILE A 97 0.41 -8.65 -3.33
CA ILE A 97 1.31 -9.76 -3.01
C ILE A 97 2.42 -9.89 -4.06
N ARG A 98 2.11 -9.75 -5.34
CA ARG A 98 3.10 -9.83 -6.42
C ARG A 98 4.18 -8.77 -6.25
N TYR A 99 3.79 -7.51 -6.00
CA TYR A 99 4.74 -6.42 -5.78
C TYR A 99 5.49 -6.57 -4.45
N ALA A 100 4.84 -6.99 -3.37
CA ALA A 100 5.48 -7.26 -2.09
C ALA A 100 6.57 -8.35 -2.22
N LYS A 101 6.31 -9.45 -2.93
CA LYS A 101 7.32 -10.49 -3.19
C LYS A 101 8.51 -9.96 -3.99
N SER A 102 8.31 -8.96 -4.86
CA SER A 102 9.38 -8.38 -5.70
C SER A 102 10.38 -7.51 -4.95
N VAL A 103 10.10 -7.15 -3.69
CA VAL A 103 10.99 -6.31 -2.87
C VAL A 103 11.72 -7.07 -1.78
N LEU A 104 11.52 -8.38 -1.70
CA LEU A 104 12.27 -9.23 -0.79
C LEU A 104 13.75 -9.23 -1.19
N ALA A 105 14.61 -8.99 -0.23
CA ALA A 105 16.04 -9.16 -0.41
C ALA A 105 16.37 -10.67 -0.48
N GLU A 106 17.23 -11.07 -1.41
CA GLU A 106 17.68 -12.45 -1.53
C GLU A 106 18.39 -12.92 -0.25
N THR A 107 19.18 -12.03 0.35
CA THR A 107 19.86 -12.24 1.63
C THR A 107 19.83 -10.96 2.46
N GLU A 108 19.70 -11.09 3.77
CA GLU A 108 19.83 -9.98 4.72
C GLU A 108 21.07 -10.20 5.59
N ASP A 109 21.93 -9.18 5.65
CA ASP A 109 23.12 -9.18 6.52
C ASP A 109 22.86 -8.29 7.74
N PHE A 110 22.35 -8.89 8.80
CA PHE A 110 21.98 -8.17 10.03
C PHE A 110 23.20 -7.59 10.79
N SER A 111 24.43 -7.97 10.42
CA SER A 111 25.64 -7.34 10.97
C SER A 111 25.88 -5.95 10.39
N LYS A 112 25.38 -5.68 9.18
CA LYS A 112 25.48 -4.39 8.49
C LYS A 112 24.23 -3.54 8.62
N SER A 113 23.05 -4.17 8.59
CA SER A 113 21.77 -3.49 8.76
C SER A 113 20.83 -4.38 9.57
N PRO A 114 20.54 -4.03 10.81
CA PRO A 114 19.65 -4.83 11.66
C PRO A 114 18.16 -4.62 11.35
N LEU A 115 17.82 -3.91 10.27
CA LEU A 115 16.44 -3.77 9.79
C LEU A 115 15.92 -5.13 9.34
N ARG A 116 14.81 -5.58 9.90
CA ARG A 116 14.08 -6.80 9.55
C ARG A 116 13.15 -6.57 8.37
N TRP A 117 13.72 -6.19 7.21
CA TRP A 117 12.95 -5.83 6.04
C TRP A 117 12.12 -7.00 5.50
N ASN A 118 12.76 -8.16 5.28
CA ASN A 118 12.04 -9.32 4.76
C ASN A 118 10.96 -9.80 5.73
N ASP A 119 11.22 -9.80 7.03
CA ASP A 119 10.21 -10.19 8.02
C ASP A 119 9.01 -9.21 8.00
N TYR A 120 9.26 -7.90 7.86
CA TYR A 120 8.19 -6.91 7.71
C TYR A 120 7.34 -7.16 6.45
N VAL A 121 7.98 -7.41 5.30
CA VAL A 121 7.29 -7.68 4.03
C VAL A 121 6.54 -9.02 4.10
N LEU A 122 7.16 -10.09 4.63
CA LEU A 122 6.52 -11.41 4.75
C LEU A 122 5.33 -11.38 5.71
N ALA A 123 5.40 -10.64 6.82
CA ALA A 123 4.26 -10.42 7.71
C ALA A 123 3.09 -9.75 6.96
N THR A 124 3.39 -8.73 6.14
CA THR A 124 2.36 -8.05 5.34
C THR A 124 1.73 -8.99 4.31
N ILE A 125 2.54 -9.81 3.63
CA ILE A 125 2.05 -10.84 2.70
C ILE A 125 1.15 -11.83 3.44
N ALA A 126 1.56 -12.33 4.61
CA ALA A 126 0.79 -13.26 5.42
C ALA A 126 -0.58 -12.68 5.85
N PHE A 127 -0.64 -11.39 6.19
CA PHE A 127 -1.91 -10.70 6.43
C PHE A 127 -2.82 -10.74 5.19
N LEU A 128 -2.28 -10.44 4.02
CA LEU A 128 -3.02 -10.43 2.75
C LEU A 128 -3.47 -11.84 2.33
N GLU A 129 -2.65 -12.86 2.57
CA GLU A 129 -2.95 -14.28 2.31
C GLU A 129 -3.84 -14.90 3.40
N LYS A 130 -4.18 -14.14 4.47
CA LYS A 130 -4.97 -14.61 5.63
C LYS A 130 -4.29 -15.76 6.39
N ASP A 131 -2.96 -15.76 6.44
CA ASP A 131 -2.14 -16.67 7.24
C ASP A 131 -1.73 -16.02 8.56
N LYS A 132 -2.60 -16.12 9.59
CA LYS A 132 -2.34 -15.52 10.91
C LYS A 132 -1.11 -16.09 11.61
N PRO A 133 -0.83 -17.41 11.58
CA PRO A 133 0.39 -17.96 12.15
C PRO A 133 1.67 -17.37 11.54
N ALA A 134 1.75 -17.26 10.21
CA ALA A 134 2.90 -16.66 9.53
C ALA A 134 3.02 -15.16 9.83
N LEU A 135 1.91 -14.41 9.87
CA LEU A 135 1.90 -13.01 10.27
C LEU A 135 2.53 -12.82 11.66
N VAL A 136 2.08 -13.58 12.66
CA VAL A 136 2.60 -13.50 14.04
C VAL A 136 4.07 -13.89 14.09
N LEU A 137 4.47 -14.97 13.40
CA LEU A 137 5.86 -15.42 13.35
C LEU A 137 6.81 -14.31 12.86
N HIS A 138 6.48 -13.66 11.75
CA HIS A 138 7.33 -12.62 11.17
C HIS A 138 7.27 -11.32 11.97
N ARG A 139 6.08 -10.96 12.51
CA ARG A 139 5.93 -9.82 13.42
C ARG A 139 6.83 -9.97 14.65
N ASP A 140 6.90 -11.16 15.27
CA ASP A 140 7.67 -11.39 16.46
C ASP A 140 9.17 -11.25 16.20
N LYS A 141 9.68 -11.67 15.04
CA LYS A 141 11.07 -11.42 14.64
C LYS A 141 11.40 -9.93 14.48
N VAL A 142 10.44 -9.11 13.99
CA VAL A 142 10.60 -7.66 13.97
C VAL A 142 10.61 -7.10 15.40
N ALA A 143 9.74 -7.62 16.28
CA ALA A 143 9.68 -7.22 17.69
C ALA A 143 10.96 -7.53 18.46
N GLU A 144 11.57 -8.70 18.26
CA GLU A 144 12.85 -9.09 18.86
C GLU A 144 13.98 -8.14 18.47
N ALA A 145 13.93 -7.58 17.26
CA ALA A 145 14.95 -6.64 16.75
C ALA A 145 14.55 -5.16 16.90
N ARG A 146 13.49 -4.86 17.67
CA ARG A 146 12.90 -3.52 17.78
C ARG A 146 13.94 -2.44 18.10
N GLU A 147 14.76 -2.67 19.12
CA GLU A 147 15.73 -1.70 19.62
C GLU A 147 16.99 -1.59 18.72
N ALA A 148 17.19 -2.55 17.80
CA ALA A 148 18.37 -2.58 16.96
C ALA A 148 18.30 -1.58 15.79
N HIS A 149 17.10 -1.14 15.40
CA HIS A 149 16.90 -0.20 14.30
C HIS A 149 15.55 0.52 14.42
N PHE A 150 15.56 1.86 14.30
CA PHE A 150 14.31 2.65 14.42
C PHE A 150 13.21 2.21 13.44
N GLY A 151 13.58 1.75 12.24
CA GLY A 151 12.64 1.22 11.26
C GLY A 151 11.91 -0.03 11.74
N ASN A 152 12.54 -0.87 12.59
CA ASN A 152 11.86 -2.02 13.20
C ASN A 152 10.75 -1.56 14.16
N ASP A 153 10.98 -0.50 14.96
CA ASP A 153 9.93 0.06 15.84
C ASP A 153 8.75 0.62 15.05
N LEU A 154 9.03 1.33 13.95
CA LEU A 154 7.96 1.85 13.07
C LEU A 154 7.17 0.73 12.40
N ASN A 155 7.87 -0.24 11.83
CA ASN A 155 7.25 -1.38 11.17
C ASN A 155 6.44 -2.24 12.15
N LEU A 156 6.95 -2.44 13.38
CA LEU A 156 6.26 -3.20 14.41
C LEU A 156 4.88 -2.59 14.75
N LYS A 157 4.77 -1.27 14.84
CA LYS A 157 3.48 -0.60 15.11
C LYS A 157 2.43 -0.93 14.05
N LEU A 158 2.85 -0.98 12.77
CA LEU A 158 1.97 -1.39 11.68
C LEU A 158 1.63 -2.89 11.81
N LEU A 159 2.61 -3.75 12.04
CA LEU A 159 2.39 -5.19 12.17
C LEU A 159 1.50 -5.54 13.37
N ASP A 160 1.63 -4.83 14.48
CA ASP A 160 0.75 -4.97 15.65
C ASP A 160 -0.71 -4.65 15.28
N SER A 161 -0.92 -3.62 14.46
CA SER A 161 -2.24 -3.28 13.94
C SER A 161 -2.78 -4.37 13.00
N LEU A 162 -1.94 -4.93 12.11
CA LEU A 162 -2.33 -6.04 11.24
C LEU A 162 -2.74 -7.28 12.06
N VAL A 163 -2.02 -7.61 13.13
CA VAL A 163 -2.38 -8.71 14.03
C VAL A 163 -3.68 -8.43 14.75
N LYS A 164 -3.86 -7.21 15.30
CA LYS A 164 -5.06 -6.80 16.03
C LYS A 164 -6.31 -6.83 15.16
N TYR A 165 -6.20 -6.36 13.93
CA TYR A 165 -7.30 -6.24 12.99
C TYR A 165 -7.24 -7.29 11.86
N PHE A 166 -6.76 -8.49 12.17
CA PHE A 166 -6.51 -9.55 11.19
C PHE A 166 -7.74 -9.91 10.34
N ASP A 167 -8.94 -9.85 10.92
CA ASP A 167 -10.20 -10.17 10.24
C ASP A 167 -10.73 -9.01 9.37
N ARG A 168 -10.06 -7.85 9.41
CA ARG A 168 -10.42 -6.67 8.60
C ARG A 168 -9.62 -6.63 7.30
N ASP A 169 -9.96 -5.68 6.42
CA ASP A 169 -9.15 -5.37 5.25
C ASP A 169 -7.88 -4.59 5.62
N TYR A 170 -6.98 -4.49 4.65
CA TYR A 170 -5.69 -3.81 4.84
C TYR A 170 -5.86 -2.31 5.09
N LYS A 171 -6.79 -1.64 4.37
CA LYS A 171 -7.08 -0.21 4.56
C LYS A 171 -7.52 0.08 5.99
N TYR A 172 -8.43 -0.74 6.52
CA TYR A 172 -8.88 -0.58 7.91
C TYR A 172 -7.73 -0.79 8.89
N ALA A 173 -7.00 -1.89 8.76
CA ALA A 173 -5.93 -2.23 9.70
C ALA A 173 -4.83 -1.15 9.72
N THR A 174 -4.47 -0.57 8.56
CA THR A 174 -3.42 0.44 8.47
C THR A 174 -3.87 1.86 8.84
N SER A 175 -5.16 2.14 8.84
CA SER A 175 -5.71 3.43 9.31
C SER A 175 -5.93 3.50 10.83
N HIS A 176 -5.75 2.39 11.57
CA HIS A 176 -5.98 2.29 13.01
C HIS A 176 -4.70 1.94 13.79
N ILE A 177 -3.54 2.35 13.29
CA ILE A 177 -2.24 2.12 13.95
C ILE A 177 -2.20 2.85 15.29
N GLY A 178 -1.86 2.11 16.36
CA GLY A 178 -1.70 2.69 17.70
C GLY A 178 -3.00 2.96 18.47
N GLN A 179 -4.13 2.48 17.98
CA GLN A 179 -5.43 2.58 18.65
C GLN A 179 -5.74 1.36 19.53
#